data_d4fbaef811fe9428e4bd7fdeef3dcd62
#
_entry.id   d4fbaef811fe9428e4bd7fdeef3dcd62
#
_cell.length_a   1.000
_cell.length_b   1.000
_cell.length_c   1.000
_cell.angle_alpha   90.00
_cell.angle_beta   90.00
_cell.angle_gamma   90.00
#
_symmetry.space_group_name_H-M   'P 1'
#
loop_
_entity.id
_entity.type
_entity.pdbx_description
1 polymer ?
#
loop_
_entity_poly.entity_id
_entity_poly.type
_entity_poly.pdbx_seq_one_letter_code
_entity_poly.pdbx_strand_id
1 'polypeptide(L)'
;MDRSSQELVADASRGDSVAIEELLERHLPMLRAYFRLKAGKKILSHESVSDLVQSVCLDVLGDLSQFEYRGEPQFRAWLVQHAWHKLMDRWKYWKRAKRDPDRVIAVGGDMEGDPSLEWLNPCLLTPSREALGREELEGFEKAFALLPEDTKEAILLRRIAQLPYAEISSLLGKTEGAVRNLVSRGLAKVSLEMEFKETE
;
A
#
# COMPACT_ATOMS: atom_id res chain seq x y z
N MET A 1 27.17 -7.33 -3.11
CA MET A 1 27.16 -5.88 -2.81
C MET A 1 25.77 -5.39 -3.10
N ASP A 2 25.06 -4.89 -2.11
CA ASP A 2 23.66 -4.45 -2.28
C ASP A 2 23.68 -3.09 -2.98
N ARG A 3 23.11 -3.01 -4.19
CA ARG A 3 23.05 -1.76 -4.97
C ARG A 3 22.10 -0.77 -4.30
N SER A 4 22.44 0.51 -4.27
CA SER A 4 21.55 1.54 -3.75
C SER A 4 20.32 1.70 -4.67
N SER A 5 19.19 2.16 -4.12
CA SER A 5 18.01 2.43 -4.95
C SER A 5 18.27 3.47 -6.05
N GLN A 6 19.21 4.40 -5.82
CA GLN A 6 19.62 5.37 -6.84
C GLN A 6 20.29 4.69 -8.05
N GLU A 7 21.22 3.77 -7.79
CA GLU A 7 21.88 2.99 -8.84
C GLU A 7 20.88 2.11 -9.59
N LEU A 8 20.00 1.43 -8.85
CA LEU A 8 18.95 0.60 -9.44
C LEU A 8 18.00 1.39 -10.34
N VAL A 9 17.55 2.56 -9.89
CA VAL A 9 16.67 3.42 -10.71
C VAL A 9 17.40 3.90 -11.97
N ALA A 10 18.68 4.30 -11.85
CA ALA A 10 19.47 4.75 -13.00
C ALA A 10 19.71 3.62 -14.02
N ASP A 11 20.00 2.40 -13.55
CA ASP A 11 20.22 1.24 -14.43
C ASP A 11 18.92 0.74 -15.05
N ALA A 12 17.85 0.64 -14.27
CA ALA A 12 16.53 0.25 -14.72
C ALA A 12 15.96 1.23 -15.76
N SER A 13 16.21 2.53 -15.61
CA SER A 13 15.81 3.56 -16.59
C SER A 13 16.50 3.39 -17.95
N ARG A 14 17.65 2.71 -17.97
CA ARG A 14 18.37 2.36 -19.21
C ARG A 14 17.98 0.98 -19.76
N GLY A 15 17.02 0.30 -19.14
CA GLY A 15 16.52 -0.99 -19.57
C GLY A 15 17.31 -2.19 -19.05
N ASP A 16 18.14 -2.03 -18.01
CA ASP A 16 18.82 -3.15 -17.35
C ASP A 16 17.78 -4.03 -16.63
N SER A 17 17.55 -5.22 -17.17
CA SER A 17 16.55 -6.17 -16.67
C SER A 17 16.85 -6.64 -15.24
N VAL A 18 18.12 -6.77 -14.85
CA VAL A 18 18.51 -7.18 -13.50
C VAL A 18 18.24 -6.07 -12.49
N ALA A 19 18.51 -4.82 -12.88
CA ALA A 19 18.18 -3.66 -12.05
C ALA A 19 16.67 -3.48 -11.89
N ILE A 20 15.90 -3.73 -12.94
CA ILE A 20 14.41 -3.71 -12.91
C ILE A 20 13.91 -4.76 -11.92
N GLU A 21 14.38 -6.00 -12.02
CA GLU A 21 13.96 -7.09 -11.15
C GLU A 21 14.28 -6.76 -9.68
N GLU A 22 15.51 -6.39 -9.36
CA GLU A 22 15.95 -6.04 -8.01
C GLU A 22 15.18 -4.83 -7.45
N LEU A 23 14.93 -3.81 -8.27
CA LEU A 23 14.15 -2.63 -7.87
C LEU A 23 12.71 -3.01 -7.53
N LEU A 24 12.07 -3.83 -8.37
CA LEU A 24 10.71 -4.31 -8.12
C LEU A 24 10.65 -5.20 -6.89
N GLU A 25 11.52 -6.20 -6.76
CA GLU A 25 11.55 -7.09 -5.59
C GLU A 25 11.64 -6.31 -4.27
N ARG A 26 12.44 -5.26 -4.23
CA ARG A 26 12.61 -4.38 -3.06
C ARG A 26 11.33 -3.66 -2.66
N HIS A 27 10.47 -3.30 -3.62
CA HIS A 27 9.29 -2.46 -3.38
C HIS A 27 7.95 -3.21 -3.49
N LEU A 28 7.93 -4.42 -4.06
CA LEU A 28 6.72 -5.24 -4.16
C LEU A 28 6.00 -5.46 -2.83
N PRO A 29 6.70 -5.77 -1.70
CA PRO A 29 6.02 -5.97 -0.42
C PRO A 29 5.26 -4.73 0.05
N MET A 30 5.85 -3.54 -0.14
CA MET A 30 5.21 -2.26 0.18
C MET A 30 3.94 -2.04 -0.67
N LEU A 31 4.02 -2.26 -1.98
CA LEU A 31 2.87 -2.10 -2.88
C LEU A 31 1.75 -3.09 -2.57
N ARG A 32 2.08 -4.35 -2.27
CA ARG A 32 1.09 -5.37 -1.85
C ARG A 32 0.37 -4.95 -0.57
N ALA A 33 1.12 -4.52 0.44
CA ALA A 33 0.57 -4.04 1.70
C ALA A 33 -0.34 -2.81 1.49
N TYR A 34 0.09 -1.86 0.65
CA TYR A 34 -0.72 -0.69 0.31
C TYR A 34 -2.05 -1.09 -0.35
N PHE A 35 -2.02 -1.92 -1.39
CA PHE A 35 -3.23 -2.36 -2.07
C PHE A 35 -4.15 -3.16 -1.16
N ARG A 36 -3.61 -4.05 -0.35
CA ARG A 36 -4.40 -4.86 0.58
C ARG A 36 -5.24 -3.99 1.52
N LEU A 37 -4.66 -2.93 2.06
CA LEU A 37 -5.34 -2.03 2.99
C LEU A 37 -6.19 -0.96 2.30
N LYS A 38 -5.80 -0.50 1.11
CA LYS A 38 -6.44 0.64 0.43
C LYS A 38 -7.53 0.22 -0.55
N ALA A 39 -7.40 -0.90 -1.26
CA ALA A 39 -8.30 -1.27 -2.34
C ALA A 39 -9.74 -1.52 -1.86
N GLY A 40 -9.91 -2.02 -0.64
CA GLY A 40 -11.21 -2.34 -0.08
C GLY A 40 -11.88 -3.54 -0.74
N LYS A 41 -12.85 -4.14 -0.05
CA LYS A 41 -13.54 -5.37 -0.47
C LYS A 41 -14.13 -5.30 -1.88
N LYS A 42 -14.59 -4.11 -2.30
CA LYS A 42 -15.27 -3.94 -3.59
C LYS A 42 -14.31 -4.13 -4.78
N ILE A 43 -13.08 -3.65 -4.72
CA ILE A 43 -12.09 -3.86 -5.78
C ILE A 43 -11.56 -5.29 -5.69
N LEU A 44 -11.24 -5.76 -4.48
CA LEU A 44 -10.71 -7.08 -4.23
C LEU A 44 -11.67 -8.24 -4.54
N SER A 45 -12.97 -7.98 -4.68
CA SER A 45 -13.92 -8.97 -5.20
C SER A 45 -13.84 -9.17 -6.73
N HIS A 46 -13.13 -8.31 -7.44
CA HIS A 46 -13.00 -8.35 -8.90
C HIS A 46 -11.57 -8.56 -9.39
N GLU A 47 -10.58 -8.13 -8.61
CA GLU A 47 -9.17 -8.19 -8.97
C GLU A 47 -8.33 -8.60 -7.74
N SER A 48 -7.33 -9.44 -7.93
CA SER A 48 -6.42 -9.80 -6.84
C SER A 48 -5.44 -8.66 -6.53
N VAL A 49 -4.85 -8.67 -5.33
CA VAL A 49 -3.76 -7.76 -4.98
C VAL A 49 -2.59 -7.92 -5.95
N SER A 50 -2.29 -9.15 -6.36
CA SER A 50 -1.22 -9.44 -7.32
C SER A 50 -1.46 -8.81 -8.69
N ASP A 51 -2.68 -8.84 -9.21
CA ASP A 51 -3.03 -8.21 -10.48
C ASP A 51 -2.88 -6.68 -10.42
N LEU A 52 -3.33 -6.08 -9.30
CA LEU A 52 -3.18 -4.64 -9.06
C LEU A 52 -1.70 -4.25 -9.01
N VAL A 53 -0.88 -4.99 -8.28
CA VAL A 53 0.56 -4.75 -8.16
C VAL A 53 1.24 -4.90 -9.52
N GLN A 54 0.97 -5.98 -10.26
CA GLN A 54 1.53 -6.20 -11.59
C GLN A 54 1.18 -5.04 -12.54
N SER A 55 -0.07 -4.60 -12.51
CA SER A 55 -0.54 -3.48 -13.32
C SER A 55 0.19 -2.16 -13.00
N VAL A 56 0.48 -1.90 -11.70
CA VAL A 56 1.28 -0.72 -11.30
C VAL A 56 2.74 -0.87 -11.70
N CYS A 57 3.34 -2.05 -11.58
CA CYS A 57 4.70 -2.28 -12.03
C CYS A 57 4.88 -1.96 -13.51
N LEU A 58 3.91 -2.32 -14.35
CA LEU A 58 3.93 -1.98 -15.77
C LEU A 58 3.88 -0.47 -16.01
N ASP A 59 3.02 0.26 -15.29
CA ASP A 59 2.94 1.72 -15.40
C ASP A 59 4.26 2.37 -14.93
N VAL A 60 4.77 1.93 -13.79
CA VAL A 60 6.05 2.40 -13.23
C VAL A 60 7.20 2.20 -14.20
N LEU A 61 7.31 1.03 -14.83
CA LEU A 61 8.36 0.75 -15.82
C LEU A 61 8.23 1.64 -17.06
N GLY A 62 7.01 1.94 -17.50
CA GLY A 62 6.76 2.86 -18.60
C GLY A 62 7.22 4.29 -18.33
N ASP A 63 7.07 4.74 -17.08
CA ASP A 63 7.36 6.11 -16.67
C ASP A 63 8.74 6.28 -16.01
N LEU A 64 9.45 5.18 -15.73
CA LEU A 64 10.70 5.18 -14.97
C LEU A 64 11.80 6.03 -15.62
N SER A 65 11.86 6.06 -16.95
CA SER A 65 12.82 6.87 -17.70
C SER A 65 12.64 8.38 -17.55
N GLN A 66 11.44 8.80 -17.11
CA GLN A 66 11.10 10.21 -16.87
C GLN A 66 11.23 10.57 -15.38
N PHE A 67 11.46 9.58 -14.50
CA PHE A 67 11.57 9.80 -13.08
C PHE A 67 12.95 10.32 -12.69
N GLU A 68 13.00 11.50 -12.05
CA GLU A 68 14.21 12.06 -11.47
C GLU A 68 14.36 11.58 -10.02
N TYR A 69 15.31 10.68 -9.77
CA TYR A 69 15.55 10.16 -8.42
C TYR A 69 16.19 11.22 -7.51
N ARG A 70 15.50 11.59 -6.45
CA ARG A 70 15.94 12.55 -5.44
C ARG A 70 15.98 11.95 -4.03
N GLY A 71 15.96 10.63 -3.92
CA GLY A 71 16.01 9.88 -2.67
C GLY A 71 14.88 8.86 -2.52
N GLU A 72 15.11 7.91 -1.63
CA GLU A 72 14.19 6.79 -1.36
C GLU A 72 12.77 7.23 -0.96
N PRO A 73 12.57 8.23 -0.08
CA PRO A 73 11.22 8.68 0.27
C PRO A 73 10.43 9.17 -0.93
N GLN A 74 11.06 9.95 -1.81
CA GLN A 74 10.40 10.47 -3.00
C GLN A 74 10.07 9.36 -4.00
N PHE A 75 10.95 8.37 -4.15
CA PHE A 75 10.67 7.21 -5.00
C PHE A 75 9.47 6.41 -4.47
N ARG A 76 9.40 6.16 -3.18
CA ARG A 76 8.24 5.50 -2.55
C ARG A 76 6.96 6.33 -2.69
N ALA A 77 7.03 7.64 -2.52
CA ALA A 77 5.89 8.52 -2.75
C ALA A 77 5.37 8.43 -4.19
N TRP A 78 6.29 8.40 -5.15
CA TRP A 78 5.97 8.23 -6.57
C TRP A 78 5.33 6.87 -6.87
N LEU A 79 5.84 5.77 -6.30
CA LEU A 79 5.22 4.45 -6.39
C LEU A 79 3.80 4.41 -5.82
N VAL A 80 3.59 5.01 -4.63
CA VAL A 80 2.27 5.10 -4.01
C VAL A 80 1.31 5.96 -4.84
N GLN A 81 1.80 7.01 -5.50
CA GLN A 81 1.00 7.81 -6.40
C GLN A 81 0.50 7.01 -7.60
N HIS A 82 1.35 6.18 -8.23
CA HIS A 82 0.93 5.24 -9.27
C HIS A 82 -0.11 4.25 -8.75
N ALA A 83 0.11 3.67 -7.58
CA ALA A 83 -0.84 2.76 -6.95
C ALA A 83 -2.20 3.42 -6.68
N TRP A 84 -2.20 4.67 -6.20
CA TRP A 84 -3.42 5.44 -5.96
C TRP A 84 -4.18 5.74 -7.27
N HIS A 85 -3.49 6.18 -8.32
CA HIS A 85 -4.09 6.42 -9.63
C HIS A 85 -4.73 5.14 -10.18
N LYS A 86 -4.02 4.02 -10.07
CA LYS A 86 -4.55 2.72 -10.48
C LYS A 86 -5.84 2.36 -9.75
N LEU A 87 -5.88 2.53 -8.42
CA LEU A 87 -7.09 2.29 -7.63
C LEU A 87 -8.26 3.19 -8.05
N MET A 88 -7.98 4.47 -8.31
CA MET A 88 -9.02 5.41 -8.76
C MET A 88 -9.60 5.00 -10.12
N ASP A 89 -8.77 4.55 -11.03
CA ASP A 89 -9.22 4.10 -12.35
C ASP A 89 -10.00 2.79 -12.25
N ARG A 90 -9.56 1.83 -11.44
CA ARG A 90 -10.31 0.59 -11.15
C ARG A 90 -11.65 0.89 -10.47
N TRP A 91 -11.67 1.80 -9.52
CA TRP A 91 -12.90 2.22 -8.86
C TRP A 91 -13.90 2.84 -9.86
N LYS A 92 -13.43 3.74 -10.75
CA LYS A 92 -14.25 4.34 -11.82
C LYS A 92 -14.77 3.27 -12.78
N TYR A 93 -13.89 2.35 -13.19
CA TYR A 93 -14.23 1.24 -14.09
C TYR A 93 -15.34 0.37 -13.50
N TRP A 94 -15.18 -0.15 -12.29
CA TRP A 94 -16.14 -1.01 -11.63
C TRP A 94 -17.44 -0.28 -11.20
N LYS A 95 -17.36 1.03 -10.97
CA LYS A 95 -18.56 1.84 -10.75
C LYS A 95 -19.42 1.95 -12.02
N ARG A 96 -18.80 2.02 -13.20
CA ARG A 96 -19.49 2.03 -14.50
C ARG A 96 -20.00 0.65 -14.87
N ALA A 97 -19.20 -0.40 -14.69
CA ALA A 97 -19.55 -1.80 -14.99
C ALA A 97 -20.74 -2.31 -14.15
N LYS A 98 -21.01 -1.72 -12.97
CA LYS A 98 -22.21 -2.02 -12.17
C LYS A 98 -23.54 -1.72 -12.88
N ARG A 99 -23.51 -1.01 -14.00
CA ARG A 99 -24.66 -0.75 -14.87
C ARG A 99 -24.87 -1.81 -15.95
N ASP A 100 -23.95 -2.78 -16.06
CA ASP A 100 -24.02 -3.90 -17.01
C ASP A 100 -23.91 -5.22 -16.21
N PRO A 101 -25.06 -5.93 -15.98
CA PRO A 101 -25.10 -7.09 -15.08
C PRO A 101 -24.34 -8.32 -15.58
N ASP A 102 -24.01 -8.41 -16.87
CA ASP A 102 -23.49 -9.63 -17.49
C ASP A 102 -21.98 -9.83 -17.37
N ARG A 103 -21.27 -9.02 -16.57
CA ARG A 103 -19.81 -8.98 -16.54
C ARG A 103 -19.16 -9.22 -15.15
N VAL A 104 -19.84 -9.89 -14.24
CA VAL A 104 -19.30 -10.17 -12.91
C VAL A 104 -18.63 -11.54 -12.87
N ILE A 105 -17.32 -11.59 -13.05
CA ILE A 105 -16.51 -12.76 -12.68
C ILE A 105 -15.97 -12.49 -11.27
N ALA A 106 -16.44 -13.24 -10.27
CA ALA A 106 -15.88 -13.22 -8.93
C ALA A 106 -14.52 -13.95 -8.96
N VAL A 107 -13.43 -13.23 -8.79
CA VAL A 107 -12.10 -13.82 -8.59
C VAL A 107 -11.86 -13.83 -7.08
N GLY A 108 -12.03 -14.97 -6.45
CA GLY A 108 -11.55 -15.23 -5.10
C GLY A 108 -10.03 -15.35 -5.14
N GLY A 109 -9.32 -14.40 -4.59
CA GLY A 109 -7.87 -14.48 -4.47
C GLY A 109 -7.48 -15.34 -3.26
N ASP A 110 -6.70 -16.39 -3.49
CA ASP A 110 -6.11 -17.22 -2.46
C ASP A 110 -5.14 -16.40 -1.61
N MET A 111 -5.37 -16.43 -0.28
CA MET A 111 -4.60 -15.68 0.72
C MET A 111 -3.46 -16.50 1.34
N GLU A 112 -3.22 -17.73 0.88
CA GLU A 112 -2.15 -18.58 1.39
C GLU A 112 -0.79 -18.14 0.83
N GLY A 113 0.11 -17.72 1.75
CA GLY A 113 1.50 -17.39 1.42
C GLY A 113 1.71 -15.96 0.88
N ASP A 114 0.82 -14.99 1.17
CA ASP A 114 1.02 -13.60 0.74
C ASP A 114 2.18 -12.93 1.50
N PRO A 115 3.31 -12.61 0.83
CA PRO A 115 4.47 -11.96 1.47
C PRO A 115 4.16 -10.61 2.10
N SER A 116 3.03 -9.97 1.75
CA SER A 116 2.61 -8.72 2.37
C SER A 116 2.29 -8.86 3.85
N LEU A 117 1.95 -10.09 4.32
CA LEU A 117 1.66 -10.38 5.72
C LEU A 117 2.88 -10.20 6.61
N GLU A 118 4.03 -10.72 6.19
CA GLU A 118 5.29 -10.60 6.92
C GLU A 118 5.76 -9.14 6.99
N TRP A 119 5.48 -8.37 5.94
CA TRP A 119 5.89 -6.97 5.87
C TRP A 119 4.94 -6.02 6.60
N LEU A 120 3.63 -6.31 6.63
CA LEU A 120 2.64 -5.53 7.38
C LEU A 120 2.90 -5.55 8.89
N ASN A 121 3.33 -6.69 9.41
CA ASN A 121 3.53 -6.91 10.83
C ASN A 121 4.49 -5.88 11.49
N PRO A 122 5.75 -5.70 11.04
CA PRO A 122 6.67 -4.73 11.63
C PRO A 122 6.27 -3.27 11.38
N CYS A 123 5.56 -3.00 10.29
CA CYS A 123 5.23 -1.63 9.87
C CYS A 123 4.02 -1.03 10.59
N LEU A 124 3.07 -1.86 11.01
CA LEU A 124 1.79 -1.40 11.58
C LEU A 124 1.71 -1.51 13.08
N LEU A 125 2.48 -2.41 13.68
CA LEU A 125 2.42 -2.71 15.10
C LEU A 125 3.62 -2.16 15.86
N THR A 126 3.44 -1.98 17.16
CA THR A 126 4.53 -1.65 18.08
C THR A 126 5.52 -2.83 18.20
N PRO A 127 6.82 -2.58 18.50
CA PRO A 127 7.86 -3.59 18.56
C PRO A 127 7.61 -4.79 19.51
N SER A 128 6.56 -4.74 20.33
CA SER A 128 6.26 -5.74 21.34
C SER A 128 5.37 -6.90 20.84
N ARG A 129 4.83 -6.84 19.63
CA ARG A 129 4.01 -7.92 19.06
C ARG A 129 4.75 -8.57 17.90
N GLU A 130 5.48 -9.63 18.21
CA GLU A 130 6.09 -10.52 17.23
C GLU A 130 5.00 -11.37 16.57
N ALA A 131 4.98 -11.35 15.22
CA ALA A 131 4.17 -12.19 14.35
C ALA A 131 2.66 -12.25 14.64
N LEU A 132 1.89 -11.36 14.00
CA LEU A 132 0.43 -11.46 13.98
C LEU A 132 -0.01 -12.78 13.34
N GLY A 133 -0.86 -13.51 14.04
CA GLY A 133 -1.61 -14.61 13.45
C GLY A 133 -2.62 -14.09 12.40
N ARG A 134 -3.14 -14.99 11.56
CA ARG A 134 -4.11 -14.65 10.51
C ARG A 134 -5.35 -13.93 11.05
N GLU A 135 -5.85 -14.35 12.21
CA GLU A 135 -7.03 -13.77 12.87
C GLU A 135 -6.78 -12.32 13.33
N GLU A 136 -5.60 -12.05 13.87
CA GLU A 136 -5.22 -10.70 14.29
C GLU A 136 -5.10 -9.73 13.11
N LEU A 137 -4.57 -10.22 11.98
CA LEU A 137 -4.50 -9.42 10.75
C LEU A 137 -5.89 -9.10 10.19
N GLU A 138 -6.81 -10.08 10.17
CA GLU A 138 -8.20 -9.84 9.78
C GLU A 138 -8.89 -8.86 10.73
N GLY A 139 -8.60 -8.95 12.03
CA GLY A 139 -9.05 -7.99 13.04
C GLY A 139 -8.54 -6.58 12.75
N PHE A 140 -7.24 -6.46 12.45
CA PHE A 140 -6.63 -5.21 12.06
C PHE A 140 -7.28 -4.61 10.82
N GLU A 141 -7.45 -5.39 9.75
CA GLU A 141 -8.07 -4.92 8.49
C GLU A 141 -9.50 -4.42 8.72
N LYS A 142 -10.28 -5.13 9.54
CA LYS A 142 -11.64 -4.72 9.91
C LYS A 142 -11.64 -3.40 10.69
N ALA A 143 -10.77 -3.27 11.70
CA ALA A 143 -10.64 -2.05 12.50
C ALA A 143 -10.13 -0.87 11.65
N PHE A 144 -9.12 -1.12 10.80
CA PHE A 144 -8.57 -0.13 9.89
C PHE A 144 -9.61 0.37 8.89
N ALA A 145 -10.47 -0.51 8.38
CA ALA A 145 -11.54 -0.15 7.45
C ALA A 145 -12.54 0.85 8.02
N LEU A 146 -12.71 0.89 9.35
CA LEU A 146 -13.59 1.83 10.05
C LEU A 146 -13.01 3.24 10.24
N LEU A 147 -11.73 3.44 9.94
CA LEU A 147 -11.09 4.75 10.06
C LEU A 147 -11.59 5.71 8.97
N PRO A 148 -11.61 7.05 9.24
CA PRO A 148 -11.79 8.06 8.20
C PRO A 148 -10.71 7.99 7.12
N GLU A 149 -11.05 8.31 5.87
CA GLU A 149 -10.12 8.19 4.73
C GLU A 149 -8.81 8.97 4.91
N ASP A 150 -8.86 10.20 5.41
CA ASP A 150 -7.65 10.99 5.70
C ASP A 150 -6.74 10.31 6.73
N THR A 151 -7.33 9.62 7.70
CA THR A 151 -6.58 8.88 8.73
C THR A 151 -5.94 7.63 8.15
N LYS A 152 -6.68 6.87 7.32
CA LYS A 152 -6.16 5.71 6.59
C LYS A 152 -4.97 6.13 5.73
N GLU A 153 -5.14 7.19 4.93
CA GLU A 153 -4.10 7.68 4.04
C GLU A 153 -2.84 8.09 4.80
N ALA A 154 -2.99 8.86 5.88
CA ALA A 154 -1.86 9.26 6.72
C ALA A 154 -1.10 8.05 7.31
N ILE A 155 -1.82 7.02 7.76
CA ILE A 155 -1.22 5.78 8.27
C ILE A 155 -0.51 5.02 7.15
N LEU A 156 -1.13 4.85 5.99
CA LEU A 156 -0.54 4.14 4.85
C LEU A 156 0.74 4.82 4.39
N LEU A 157 0.72 6.14 4.19
CA LEU A 157 1.90 6.90 3.80
C LEU A 157 3.01 6.82 4.85
N ARG A 158 2.66 6.90 6.14
CA ARG A 158 3.67 6.87 7.21
C ARG A 158 4.21 5.49 7.50
N ARG A 159 3.35 4.47 7.59
CA ARG A 159 3.70 3.12 8.07
C ARG A 159 4.06 2.18 6.93
N ILE A 160 3.33 2.26 5.82
CA ILE A 160 3.57 1.39 4.66
C ILE A 160 4.62 2.00 3.73
N ALA A 161 4.41 3.22 3.23
CA ALA A 161 5.38 3.89 2.37
C ALA A 161 6.59 4.47 3.13
N GLN A 162 6.54 4.53 4.47
CA GLN A 162 7.60 5.03 5.35
C GLN A 162 8.02 6.48 5.02
N LEU A 163 7.10 7.30 4.53
CA LEU A 163 7.39 8.69 4.18
C LEU A 163 7.63 9.56 5.43
N PRO A 164 8.52 10.56 5.33
CA PRO A 164 8.67 11.59 6.36
C PRO A 164 7.37 12.40 6.52
N TYR A 165 7.11 12.92 7.72
CA TYR A 165 5.90 13.72 7.97
C TYR A 165 5.81 14.98 7.11
N ALA A 166 6.95 15.61 6.78
CA ALA A 166 7.00 16.75 5.88
C ALA A 166 6.46 16.42 4.48
N GLU A 167 6.81 15.26 3.94
CA GLU A 167 6.35 14.80 2.64
C GLU A 167 4.86 14.44 2.65
N ILE A 168 4.41 13.74 3.70
CA ILE A 168 2.99 13.43 3.91
C ILE A 168 2.16 14.72 4.07
N SER A 169 2.69 15.70 4.78
CA SER A 169 2.10 17.03 4.95
C SER A 169 1.82 17.69 3.60
N SER A 170 2.82 17.66 2.70
CA SER A 170 2.71 18.19 1.35
C SER A 170 1.70 17.42 0.49
N LEU A 171 1.71 16.08 0.56
CA LEU A 171 0.80 15.22 -0.21
C LEU A 171 -0.66 15.39 0.21
N LEU A 172 -0.92 15.50 1.52
CA LEU A 172 -2.28 15.60 2.07
C LEU A 172 -2.79 17.06 2.20
N GLY A 173 -1.95 18.05 1.94
CA GLY A 173 -2.30 19.45 2.15
C GLY A 173 -2.62 19.80 3.61
N LYS A 174 -1.96 19.13 4.57
CA LYS A 174 -2.17 19.29 6.02
C LYS A 174 -0.86 19.69 6.69
N THR A 175 -0.93 20.24 7.90
CA THR A 175 0.29 20.51 8.69
C THR A 175 0.90 19.21 9.20
N GLU A 176 2.22 19.14 9.41
CA GLU A 176 2.88 17.97 9.99
C GLU A 176 2.28 17.56 11.35
N GLY A 177 1.93 18.53 12.19
CA GLY A 177 1.28 18.27 13.47
C GLY A 177 -0.08 17.58 13.31
N ALA A 178 -0.88 18.02 12.32
CA ALA A 178 -2.15 17.38 12.01
C ALA A 178 -1.93 15.94 11.51
N VAL A 179 -0.94 15.70 10.64
CA VAL A 179 -0.61 14.35 10.14
C VAL A 179 -0.16 13.45 11.29
N ARG A 180 0.72 13.92 12.19
CA ARG A 180 1.14 13.16 13.39
C ARG A 180 -0.06 12.76 14.24
N ASN A 181 -1.01 13.68 14.45
CA ASN A 181 -2.22 13.41 15.21
C ASN A 181 -3.12 12.38 14.50
N LEU A 182 -3.28 12.46 13.17
CA LEU A 182 -4.05 11.47 12.41
C LEU A 182 -3.44 10.07 12.58
N VAL A 183 -2.13 9.93 12.39
CA VAL A 183 -1.44 8.65 12.54
C VAL A 183 -1.56 8.11 13.97
N SER A 184 -1.24 8.91 14.98
CA SER A 184 -1.25 8.48 16.38
C SER A 184 -2.66 8.08 16.84
N ARG A 185 -3.66 8.93 16.62
CA ARG A 185 -5.05 8.65 17.03
C ARG A 185 -5.66 7.51 16.24
N GLY A 186 -5.34 7.40 14.94
CA GLY A 186 -5.81 6.32 14.10
C GLY A 186 -5.29 4.96 14.56
N LEU A 187 -3.99 4.85 14.84
CA LEU A 187 -3.39 3.61 15.36
C LEU A 187 -3.93 3.25 16.75
N ALA A 188 -4.09 4.23 17.64
CA ALA A 188 -4.70 4.00 18.95
C ALA A 188 -6.13 3.47 18.83
N LYS A 189 -6.93 4.02 17.89
CA LYS A 189 -8.29 3.53 17.64
C LYS A 189 -8.29 2.10 17.13
N VAL A 190 -7.39 1.75 16.19
CA VAL A 190 -7.28 0.37 15.70
C VAL A 190 -6.91 -0.58 16.84
N SER A 191 -5.94 -0.23 17.70
CA SER A 191 -5.55 -1.07 18.83
C SER A 191 -6.72 -1.33 19.78
N LEU A 192 -7.49 -0.30 20.13
CA LEU A 192 -8.67 -0.44 20.98
C LEU A 192 -9.73 -1.37 20.36
N GLU A 193 -10.03 -1.23 19.08
CA GLU A 193 -10.99 -2.09 18.38
C GLU A 193 -10.54 -3.56 18.29
N MET A 194 -9.22 -3.80 18.28
CA MET A 194 -8.67 -5.16 18.35
C MET A 194 -8.78 -5.78 19.73
N GLU A 195 -8.48 -5.01 20.80
CA GLU A 195 -8.56 -5.49 22.19
C GLU A 195 -9.99 -5.85 22.62
N PHE A 196 -10.99 -5.09 22.17
CA PHE A 196 -12.40 -5.39 22.49
C PHE A 196 -12.89 -6.72 21.92
N LYS A 197 -12.28 -7.22 20.81
CA LYS A 197 -12.66 -8.49 20.19
C LYS A 197 -12.00 -9.73 20.80
N GLU A 198 -10.91 -9.57 21.52
CA GLU A 198 -10.27 -10.67 22.24
C GLU A 198 -11.01 -11.01 23.54
N THR A 199 -12.01 -10.20 23.94
CA THR A 199 -12.74 -10.32 25.21
C THR A 199 -14.17 -10.87 25.06
N GLU A 200 -14.64 -11.10 23.82
CA GLU A 200 -15.92 -11.76 23.50
C GLU A 200 -15.72 -13.21 23.02
#